data_44643e3587895d56ffcf0342eb6257b3
#
_entry.id   44643e3587895d56ffcf0342eb6257b3
#
_cell.length_a   1.000
_cell.length_b   1.000
_cell.length_c   1.000
_cell.angle_alpha   90.00
_cell.angle_beta   90.00
_cell.angle_gamma   90.00
#
_symmetry.space_group_name_H-M   'P 1'
#
loop_
_entity.id
_entity.type
_entity.pdbx_description
1 polymer ?
#
loop_
_entity_poly.entity_id
_entity_poly.type
_entity_poly.pdbx_seq_one_letter_code
_entity_poly.pdbx_strand_id
1 'polypeptide(L)' 'NPSSPTNVSDALSALVALGVKPADADKAVRLAVAKLGEDANAEELIKLSLSAK' A
#
# COMPACT_ATOMS: atom_id res chain seq x y z
N ASN A 1 1.30 -0.09 17.45
CA ASN A 1 1.38 -0.37 17.08
C ASN A 1 1.49 -0.83 16.25
N PRO A 2 1.65 -0.64 16.16
CA PRO A 2 2.03 -0.85 15.10
C PRO A 2 1.58 -1.97 14.53
N SER A 3 0.80 -2.38 14.61
CA SER A 3 0.49 -3.43 14.21
C SER A 3 0.37 -3.70 12.91
N SER A 4 0.56 -4.78 12.49
CA SER A 4 0.64 -5.17 11.22
C SER A 4 -0.51 -5.02 10.37
N PRO A 5 -1.71 -5.21 10.77
CA PRO A 5 -2.80 -5.08 9.80
C PRO A 5 -2.91 -3.67 9.32
N THR A 6 -2.33 -2.75 10.04
CA THR A 6 -2.45 -1.38 9.65
C THR A 6 -1.49 -1.00 8.55
N ASN A 7 -0.50 -1.81 8.24
CA ASN A 7 0.42 -1.46 7.16
C ASN A 7 -0.29 -1.35 5.83
N VAL A 8 -1.14 -2.32 5.52
CA VAL A 8 -1.90 -2.28 4.27
C VAL A 8 -2.90 -1.14 4.29
N SER A 9 -3.60 -0.99 5.41
CA SER A 9 -4.56 0.06 5.56
C SER A 9 -3.92 1.44 5.44
N ASP A 10 -2.77 1.61 6.07
CA ASP A 10 -2.05 2.87 6.00
C ASP A 10 -1.60 3.18 4.58
N ALA A 11 -1.09 2.18 3.89
CA ALA A 11 -0.66 2.38 2.52
C ALA A 11 -1.83 2.77 1.64
N LEU A 12 -2.96 2.11 1.84
CA LEU A 12 -4.15 2.42 1.07
C LEU A 12 -4.61 3.85 1.32
N SER A 13 -4.67 4.25 2.59
CA SER A 13 -5.08 5.59 2.94
C SER A 13 -4.13 6.64 2.36
N ALA A 14 -2.85 6.38 2.42
CA ALA A 14 -1.87 7.30 1.89
C ALA A 14 -2.02 7.48 0.39
N LEU A 15 -2.26 6.40 -0.33
CA LEU A 15 -2.43 6.49 -1.77
C LEU A 15 -3.67 7.29 -2.13
N VAL A 16 -4.75 7.06 -1.41
CA VAL A 16 -5.97 7.82 -1.64
C VAL A 16 -5.74 9.30 -1.35
N ALA A 17 -5.00 9.59 -0.30
CA ALA A 17 -4.68 10.97 0.05
C ALA A 17 -3.82 11.63 -1.01
N LEU A 18 -3.03 10.85 -1.74
CA LEU A 18 -2.22 11.38 -2.83
C LEU A 18 -3.00 11.55 -4.13
N GLY A 19 -4.25 11.20 -4.13
CA GLY A 19 -5.09 11.37 -5.31
C GLY A 19 -5.35 10.11 -6.10
N VAL A 20 -4.89 8.97 -5.61
CA VAL A 20 -5.13 7.70 -6.30
C VAL A 20 -6.56 7.26 -5.98
N LYS A 21 -7.25 6.78 -6.98
CA LYS A 21 -8.61 6.31 -6.75
C LYS A 21 -8.61 5.11 -5.81
N PRO A 22 -9.60 5.01 -4.93
CA PRO A 22 -9.61 3.90 -3.96
C PRO A 22 -9.51 2.51 -4.59
N ALA A 23 -10.18 2.30 -5.71
CA ALA A 23 -10.11 1.00 -6.37
C ALA A 23 -8.71 0.71 -6.90
N ASP A 24 -8.08 1.72 -7.48
CA ASP A 24 -6.72 1.59 -7.99
C ASP A 24 -5.73 1.43 -6.84
N ALA A 25 -5.94 2.17 -5.76
CA ALA A 25 -5.08 2.08 -4.60
C ALA A 25 -5.12 0.68 -4.00
N ASP A 26 -6.31 0.12 -3.90
CA ASP A 26 -6.46 -1.23 -3.37
C ASP A 26 -5.70 -2.24 -4.21
N LYS A 27 -5.84 -2.14 -5.52
CA LYS A 27 -5.16 -3.03 -6.42
C LYS A 27 -3.65 -2.88 -6.31
N ALA A 28 -3.18 -1.66 -6.27
CA ALA A 28 -1.75 -1.40 -6.19
C ALA A 28 -1.16 -1.93 -4.90
N VAL A 29 -1.86 -1.74 -3.79
CA VAL A 29 -1.38 -2.22 -2.51
C VAL A 29 -1.35 -3.74 -2.49
N ARG A 30 -2.35 -4.38 -3.05
CA ARG A 30 -2.37 -5.84 -3.09
C ARG A 30 -1.21 -6.39 -3.91
N LEU A 31 -0.90 -5.75 -5.02
CA LEU A 31 0.24 -6.16 -5.83
C LEU A 31 1.54 -5.95 -5.07
N ALA A 32 1.64 -4.86 -4.33
CA ALA A 32 2.83 -4.58 -3.55
C ALA A 32 3.02 -5.64 -2.46
N VAL A 33 1.95 -6.00 -1.80
CA VAL A 33 2.00 -7.04 -0.78
C VAL A 33 2.41 -8.36 -1.39
N ALA A 34 1.92 -8.67 -2.57
CA ALA A 34 2.26 -9.91 -3.24
C ALA A 34 3.74 -9.95 -3.56
N LYS A 35 4.36 -8.82 -3.83
CA LYS A 35 5.77 -8.76 -4.17
C LYS A 35 6.68 -8.68 -2.95
N LEU A 36 6.28 -7.90 -1.97
CA LEU A 36 7.12 -7.65 -0.81
C LEU A 36 6.78 -8.52 0.39
N GLY A 37 5.59 -9.06 0.43
CA GLY A 37 5.12 -9.85 1.54
C GLY A 37 4.30 -9.02 2.50
N GLU A 38 3.56 -9.70 3.37
CA GLU A 38 2.68 -9.02 4.31
C GLU A 38 3.45 -8.29 5.40
N ASP A 39 4.73 -8.64 5.55
CA ASP A 39 5.56 -8.02 6.57
C ASP A 39 6.12 -6.68 6.13
N ALA A 40 5.95 -6.31 4.88
CA ALA A 40 6.47 -5.04 4.40
C ALA A 40 5.76 -3.90 5.12
N ASN A 41 6.50 -2.84 5.43
CA ASN A 41 5.87 -1.72 6.11
C ASN A 41 5.14 -0.83 5.10
N ALA A 42 4.35 0.09 5.63
CA ALA A 42 3.50 0.93 4.78
C ALA A 42 4.32 1.74 3.79
N GLU A 43 5.46 2.23 4.22
CA GLU A 43 6.30 3.04 3.36
C GLU A 43 6.76 2.25 2.14
N GLU A 44 7.16 1.02 2.33
CA GLU A 44 7.60 0.19 1.22
C GLU A 44 6.44 -0.13 0.29
N LEU A 45 5.28 -0.40 0.85
CA LEU A 45 4.10 -0.67 0.06
C LEU A 45 3.74 0.53 -0.79
N ILE A 46 3.80 1.71 -0.21
CA ILE A 46 3.49 2.94 -0.93
C ILE A 46 4.49 3.18 -2.05
N LYS A 47 5.76 3.01 -1.76
CA LYS A 47 6.79 3.21 -2.76
C LYS A 47 6.60 2.30 -3.96
N LEU A 48 6.37 1.02 -3.70
CA LEU A 48 6.18 0.08 -4.78
C LEU A 48 4.91 0.37 -5.55
N SER A 49 3.86 0.74 -4.84
CA SER A 49 2.59 1.07 -5.47
C SER A 49 2.72 2.24 -6.43
N LEU A 50 3.48 3.24 -6.02
CA LEU A 50 3.66 4.43 -6.86
C LEU A 50 4.59 4.15 -8.04
N SER A 51 5.50 3.22 -7.88
CA SER A 51 6.43 2.87 -8.96
C SER A 51 5.82 1.95 -9.98
N ALA A 52 4.86 1.17 -9.57
CA ALA A 52 4.30 0.17 -10.47
C ALA A 52 3.20 0.78 -11.28
N LYS A 53 3.50 1.38 -12.32
CA LYS A 53 2.47 1.99 -13.16
C LYS A 53 2.24 1.23 -14.42
#